data_cafcdfb79c554c7ac4a5d8d93bafc009
#
_entry.id   cafcdfb79c554c7ac4a5d8d93bafc009
#
_cell.length_a   1.000
_cell.length_b   1.000
_cell.length_c   1.000
_cell.angle_alpha   90.00
_cell.angle_beta   90.00
_cell.angle_gamma   90.00
#
_symmetry.space_group_name_H-M   'P 1'
#
loop_
_entity.id
_entity.type
_entity.pdbx_description
1 polymer ?
#
loop_
_entity_poly.entity_id
_entity_poly.type
_entity_poly.pdbx_seq_one_letter_code
_entity_poly.pdbx_strand_id
1 'polypeptide(L)'
;MPDKEKRRYHQLGIHQPVALLNTVLRPAFTIVDGLCGDLTFEEGGNPVPMQRLLAGLDSVLIDSYAAQLLGYDPDEIEMLPMARDYGVGAYFEDESQLIELNSPADLPQKYTPSRRANMLARRVDAKNACSACYGSLIFALNRLDELGELPRETLHIGQGYQGVEGDGIGIGRCCAGFSRCLKGCPPQAKDIVDFLQR
;
A
#
# COMPACT_ATOMS: atom_id res chain seq x y z
N MET A 1 1.78 1.58 -22.65
CA MET A 1 1.36 2.95 -22.34
C MET A 1 2.59 3.77 -21.98
N PRO A 2 2.83 4.97 -22.56
CA PRO A 2 3.98 5.81 -22.21
C PRO A 2 3.94 6.26 -20.74
N ASP A 3 5.11 6.37 -20.09
CA ASP A 3 5.21 6.75 -18.67
C ASP A 3 4.54 8.09 -18.33
N LYS A 4 4.54 9.03 -19.27
CA LYS A 4 3.87 10.33 -19.08
C LYS A 4 2.35 10.19 -18.92
N GLU A 5 1.73 9.27 -19.65
CA GLU A 5 0.29 8.99 -19.54
C GLU A 5 -0.03 8.21 -18.28
N LYS A 6 0.83 7.21 -17.93
CA LYS A 6 0.70 6.47 -16.67
C LYS A 6 0.70 7.40 -15.45
N ARG A 7 1.57 8.42 -15.43
CA ARG A 7 1.65 9.41 -14.34
C ARG A 7 0.37 10.25 -14.19
N ARG A 8 -0.38 10.49 -15.27
CA ARG A 8 -1.64 11.23 -15.19
C ARG A 8 -2.68 10.49 -14.36
N TYR A 9 -2.75 9.17 -14.47
CA TYR A 9 -3.67 8.35 -13.66
C TYR A 9 -3.32 8.42 -12.17
N HIS A 10 -2.04 8.44 -11.83
CA HIS A 10 -1.63 8.65 -10.43
C HIS A 10 -1.98 10.03 -9.88
N GLN A 11 -2.07 11.05 -10.75
CA GLN A 11 -2.45 12.41 -10.34
C GLN A 11 -3.96 12.57 -10.12
N LEU A 12 -4.77 11.76 -10.78
CA LEU A 12 -6.24 11.78 -10.70
C LEU A 12 -6.79 10.83 -9.61
N GLY A 13 -5.91 10.16 -8.89
CA GLY A 13 -6.25 9.04 -8.02
C GLY A 13 -6.20 7.71 -8.77
N ILE A 14 -5.54 6.71 -8.19
CA ILE A 14 -5.28 5.44 -8.88
C ILE A 14 -6.49 4.50 -8.86
N HIS A 15 -7.36 4.60 -7.86
CA HIS A 15 -8.43 3.66 -7.60
C HIS A 15 -9.42 3.54 -8.73
N GLN A 16 -9.98 4.67 -9.18
CA GLN A 16 -10.94 4.69 -10.28
C GLN A 16 -10.34 4.23 -11.61
N PRO A 17 -9.15 4.69 -12.05
CA PRO A 17 -8.51 4.19 -13.26
C PRO A 17 -8.26 2.69 -13.25
N VAL A 18 -7.85 2.11 -12.12
CA VAL A 18 -7.64 0.67 -11.99
C VAL A 18 -8.96 -0.09 -12.13
N ALA A 19 -10.01 0.35 -11.43
CA ALA A 19 -11.34 -0.26 -11.55
C ALA A 19 -11.90 -0.17 -12.99
N LEU A 20 -11.78 1.00 -13.63
CA LEU A 20 -12.21 1.18 -15.04
C LEU A 20 -11.40 0.33 -16.01
N LEU A 21 -10.08 0.22 -15.83
CA LEU A 21 -9.25 -0.61 -16.69
C LEU A 21 -9.71 -2.06 -16.67
N ASN A 22 -10.08 -2.57 -15.52
CA ASN A 22 -10.56 -3.94 -15.35
C ASN A 22 -11.95 -4.20 -15.96
N THR A 23 -12.72 -3.18 -16.32
CA THR A 23 -13.95 -3.38 -17.11
C THR A 23 -13.64 -3.82 -18.54
N VAL A 24 -12.48 -3.42 -19.06
CA VAL A 24 -12.03 -3.68 -20.44
C VAL A 24 -11.02 -4.83 -20.51
N LEU A 25 -10.04 -4.83 -19.61
CA LEU A 25 -8.99 -5.85 -19.53
C LEU A 25 -9.27 -6.76 -18.34
N ARG A 26 -10.06 -7.78 -18.58
CA ARG A 26 -10.38 -8.79 -17.55
C ARG A 26 -9.36 -9.92 -17.60
N PRO A 27 -8.60 -10.18 -16.52
CA PRO A 27 -7.77 -11.36 -16.44
C PRO A 27 -8.63 -12.62 -16.58
N ALA A 28 -8.22 -13.55 -17.46
CA ALA A 28 -8.89 -14.84 -17.58
C ALA A 28 -8.62 -15.75 -16.36
N PHE A 29 -7.52 -15.51 -15.67
CA PHE A 29 -7.09 -16.25 -14.50
C PHE A 29 -6.08 -15.40 -13.71
N THR A 30 -6.20 -15.38 -12.40
CA THR A 30 -5.31 -14.64 -11.49
C THR A 30 -4.67 -15.61 -10.51
N ILE A 31 -3.37 -15.48 -10.30
CA ILE A 31 -2.62 -16.16 -9.24
C ILE A 31 -1.96 -15.10 -8.37
N VAL A 32 -2.12 -15.24 -7.06
CA VAL A 32 -1.50 -14.36 -6.06
C VAL A 32 -0.52 -15.17 -5.25
N ASP A 33 0.74 -14.71 -5.21
CA ASP A 33 1.75 -15.24 -4.32
C ASP A 33 1.51 -14.66 -2.91
N GLY A 34 1.07 -15.50 -2.02
CA GLY A 34 0.89 -15.24 -0.61
C GLY A 34 1.78 -16.12 0.28
N LEU A 35 2.95 -16.56 -0.21
CA LEU A 35 3.88 -17.34 0.60
C LEU A 35 4.44 -16.54 1.76
N CYS A 36 4.77 -15.28 1.50
CA CYS A 36 5.25 -14.35 2.51
C CYS A 36 4.62 -12.98 2.23
N GLY A 37 3.99 -12.39 3.24
CA GLY A 37 3.41 -11.06 3.17
C GLY A 37 4.11 -10.10 4.13
N ASP A 38 3.80 -8.83 3.98
CA ASP A 38 4.13 -7.80 4.95
C ASP A 38 2.92 -6.88 5.10
N LEU A 39 2.36 -6.82 6.30
CA LEU A 39 1.16 -6.04 6.59
C LEU A 39 1.41 -4.53 6.67
N THR A 40 2.67 -4.12 6.62
CA THR A 40 3.06 -2.76 7.02
C THR A 40 4.00 -2.10 6.04
N PHE A 41 4.76 -2.87 5.27
CA PHE A 41 5.76 -2.36 4.36
C PHE A 41 5.61 -2.98 2.98
N GLU A 42 5.25 -2.19 2.00
CA GLU A 42 5.09 -2.65 0.62
C GLU A 42 6.40 -3.26 0.06
N GLU A 43 7.56 -2.73 0.47
CA GLU A 43 8.87 -3.21 0.02
C GLU A 43 9.45 -4.32 0.93
N GLY A 44 8.68 -4.80 1.91
CA GLY A 44 9.12 -5.79 2.89
C GLY A 44 9.95 -5.18 4.02
N GLY A 45 10.12 -5.93 5.09
CA GLY A 45 10.84 -5.54 6.31
C GLY A 45 10.33 -6.27 7.54
N ASN A 46 9.08 -6.68 7.52
CA ASN A 46 8.41 -7.44 8.55
C ASN A 46 7.76 -8.69 7.95
N PRO A 47 8.51 -9.65 7.44
CA PRO A 47 7.95 -10.78 6.72
C PRO A 47 7.03 -11.60 7.62
N VAL A 48 5.82 -11.84 7.14
CA VAL A 48 4.85 -12.74 7.76
C VAL A 48 4.67 -13.95 6.86
N PRO A 49 5.05 -15.16 7.31
CA PRO A 49 4.85 -16.36 6.52
C PRO A 49 3.34 -16.66 6.44
N MET A 50 2.73 -16.38 5.31
CA MET A 50 1.33 -16.67 5.04
C MET A 50 1.13 -18.06 4.44
N GLN A 51 2.14 -18.60 3.79
CA GLN A 51 2.20 -19.96 3.19
C GLN A 51 0.99 -20.29 2.31
N ARG A 52 0.52 -19.32 1.54
CA ARG A 52 -0.66 -19.44 0.69
C ARG A 52 -0.35 -19.09 -0.75
N LEU A 53 -1.05 -19.75 -1.66
CA LEU A 53 -1.21 -19.31 -3.04
C LEU A 53 -2.71 -19.17 -3.28
N LEU A 54 -3.14 -18.01 -3.79
CA LEU A 54 -4.53 -17.80 -4.16
C LEU A 54 -4.64 -17.87 -5.67
N ALA A 55 -5.71 -18.48 -6.18
CA ALA A 55 -5.96 -18.57 -7.61
C ALA A 55 -7.47 -18.50 -7.88
N GLY A 56 -7.86 -17.82 -8.93
CA GLY A 56 -9.26 -17.71 -9.30
C GLY A 56 -9.51 -16.97 -10.61
N LEU A 57 -10.77 -16.93 -10.99
CA LEU A 57 -11.24 -16.32 -12.24
C LEU A 57 -11.78 -14.91 -12.03
N ASP A 58 -12.22 -14.58 -10.82
CA ASP A 58 -12.71 -13.26 -10.42
C ASP A 58 -11.66 -12.54 -9.59
N SER A 59 -11.08 -11.48 -10.16
CA SER A 59 -10.03 -10.70 -9.51
C SER A 59 -10.56 -9.93 -8.29
N VAL A 60 -11.81 -9.46 -8.32
CA VAL A 60 -12.42 -8.72 -7.20
C VAL A 60 -12.66 -9.67 -6.03
N LEU A 61 -13.08 -10.90 -6.30
CA LEU A 61 -13.27 -11.93 -5.29
C LEU A 61 -11.93 -12.26 -4.60
N ILE A 62 -10.85 -12.43 -5.39
CA ILE A 62 -9.52 -12.72 -4.85
C ILE A 62 -9.03 -11.56 -4.00
N ASP A 63 -9.14 -10.31 -4.50
CA ASP A 63 -8.66 -9.13 -3.81
C ASP A 63 -9.45 -8.85 -2.53
N SER A 64 -10.79 -9.05 -2.54
CA SER A 64 -11.61 -8.89 -1.34
C SER A 64 -11.31 -9.97 -0.29
N TYR A 65 -11.05 -11.21 -0.70
CA TYR A 65 -10.60 -12.28 0.20
C TYR A 65 -9.22 -11.96 0.78
N ALA A 66 -8.28 -11.53 -0.05
CA ALA A 66 -6.95 -11.13 0.42
C ALA A 66 -7.01 -9.96 1.39
N ALA A 67 -7.86 -8.95 1.15
CA ALA A 67 -8.11 -7.84 2.07
C ALA A 67 -8.59 -8.35 3.43
N GLN A 68 -9.57 -9.25 3.46
CA GLN A 68 -10.07 -9.85 4.71
C GLN A 68 -8.99 -10.66 5.44
N LEU A 69 -8.15 -11.40 4.72
CA LEU A 69 -7.00 -12.11 5.32
C LEU A 69 -6.02 -11.14 5.99
N LEU A 70 -5.81 -9.97 5.40
CA LEU A 70 -4.96 -8.91 5.93
C LEU A 70 -5.65 -8.09 7.04
N GLY A 71 -6.94 -8.36 7.33
CA GLY A 71 -7.71 -7.69 8.38
C GLY A 71 -8.34 -6.37 7.96
N TYR A 72 -8.38 -6.06 6.66
CA TYR A 72 -9.09 -4.91 6.11
C TYR A 72 -10.54 -5.26 5.78
N ASP A 73 -11.42 -4.27 5.90
CA ASP A 73 -12.72 -4.32 5.26
C ASP A 73 -12.55 -4.03 3.76
N PRO A 74 -13.04 -4.88 2.85
CA PRO A 74 -12.96 -4.61 1.42
C PRO A 74 -13.52 -3.24 1.00
N ASP A 75 -14.54 -2.73 1.69
CA ASP A 75 -15.13 -1.41 1.40
C ASP A 75 -14.22 -0.24 1.82
N GLU A 76 -13.22 -0.46 2.68
CA GLU A 76 -12.19 0.53 3.02
C GLU A 76 -11.13 0.71 1.91
N ILE A 77 -11.05 -0.23 0.97
CA ILE A 77 -10.12 -0.19 -0.15
C ILE A 77 -10.85 0.40 -1.36
N GLU A 78 -10.82 1.72 -1.54
CA GLU A 78 -11.61 2.48 -2.51
C GLU A 78 -11.75 1.84 -3.91
N MET A 79 -10.74 1.11 -4.36
CA MET A 79 -10.74 0.43 -5.65
C MET A 79 -11.78 -0.70 -5.69
N LEU A 80 -11.97 -1.43 -4.60
CA LEU A 80 -12.82 -2.63 -4.57
C LEU A 80 -14.31 -2.33 -4.72
N PRO A 81 -14.91 -1.38 -3.96
CA PRO A 81 -16.29 -1.00 -4.18
C PRO A 81 -16.51 -0.44 -5.59
N MET A 82 -15.57 0.34 -6.14
CA MET A 82 -15.67 0.83 -7.52
C MET A 82 -15.66 -0.31 -8.55
N ALA A 83 -14.78 -1.30 -8.38
CA ALA A 83 -14.71 -2.45 -9.27
C ALA A 83 -15.99 -3.30 -9.22
N ARG A 84 -16.54 -3.53 -8.03
CA ARG A 84 -17.83 -4.20 -7.85
C ARG A 84 -18.96 -3.42 -8.55
N ASP A 85 -19.06 -2.12 -8.33
CA ASP A 85 -20.10 -1.26 -8.87
C ASP A 85 -20.02 -1.15 -10.41
N TYR A 86 -18.83 -1.25 -10.98
CA TYR A 86 -18.61 -1.33 -12.43
C TYR A 86 -18.85 -2.74 -13.01
N GLY A 87 -19.23 -3.71 -12.19
CA GLY A 87 -19.52 -5.07 -12.62
C GLY A 87 -18.26 -5.85 -13.07
N VAL A 88 -17.10 -5.53 -12.52
CA VAL A 88 -15.84 -6.26 -12.79
C VAL A 88 -15.90 -7.63 -12.15
N GLY A 89 -16.39 -7.73 -10.90
CA GLY A 89 -16.51 -8.97 -10.15
C GLY A 89 -17.35 -8.78 -8.88
N ALA A 90 -17.36 -9.80 -8.02
CA ALA A 90 -18.09 -9.84 -6.76
C ALA A 90 -17.13 -9.98 -5.57
N TYR A 91 -17.58 -9.57 -4.38
CA TYR A 91 -16.82 -9.79 -3.16
C TYR A 91 -16.87 -11.26 -2.71
N PHE A 92 -15.83 -11.63 -1.99
CA PHE A 92 -15.84 -12.85 -1.19
C PHE A 92 -16.78 -12.67 0.00
N GLU A 93 -17.80 -13.51 0.07
CA GLU A 93 -18.84 -13.44 1.10
C GLU A 93 -18.67 -14.52 2.16
N ASP A 94 -18.40 -15.75 1.74
CA ASP A 94 -18.29 -16.88 2.64
C ASP A 94 -17.38 -18.00 2.10
N GLU A 95 -17.07 -18.96 2.98
CA GLU A 95 -16.17 -20.07 2.68
C GLU A 95 -16.71 -21.04 1.60
N SER A 96 -17.97 -21.00 1.22
CA SER A 96 -18.50 -21.82 0.12
C SER A 96 -17.88 -21.45 -1.23
N GLN A 97 -17.34 -20.24 -1.34
CA GLN A 97 -16.64 -19.77 -2.51
C GLN A 97 -15.14 -20.14 -2.54
N LEU A 98 -14.64 -20.76 -1.45
CA LEU A 98 -13.25 -21.15 -1.29
C LEU A 98 -13.07 -22.65 -1.48
N ILE A 99 -12.11 -23.03 -2.31
CA ILE A 99 -11.68 -24.42 -2.46
C ILE A 99 -10.25 -24.53 -1.91
N GLU A 100 -10.10 -25.13 -0.74
CA GLU A 100 -8.78 -25.45 -0.19
C GLU A 100 -8.28 -26.77 -0.78
N LEU A 101 -7.16 -26.72 -1.50
CA LEU A 101 -6.51 -27.90 -2.06
C LEU A 101 -5.59 -28.60 -1.06
N ASN A 102 -5.02 -27.84 -0.13
CA ASN A 102 -4.16 -28.34 0.96
C ASN A 102 -4.56 -27.63 2.24
N SER A 103 -4.86 -28.36 3.31
CA SER A 103 -5.05 -27.76 4.63
C SER A 103 -3.68 -27.46 5.25
N PRO A 104 -3.27 -26.21 5.40
CA PRO A 104 -2.11 -25.86 6.19
C PRO A 104 -2.48 -26.06 7.65
N ALA A 105 -1.86 -26.99 8.32
CA ALA A 105 -1.94 -27.07 9.76
C ALA A 105 -1.38 -25.76 10.35
N ASP A 106 -2.10 -25.12 11.25
CA ASP A 106 -1.61 -24.06 12.14
C ASP A 106 -1.25 -22.68 11.55
N LEU A 107 -1.87 -22.23 10.46
CA LEU A 107 -1.72 -20.84 10.04
C LEU A 107 -2.64 -19.90 10.82
N PRO A 108 -2.16 -18.74 11.29
CA PRO A 108 -3.01 -17.74 11.90
C PRO A 108 -4.04 -17.22 10.89
N GLN A 109 -5.32 -17.19 11.28
CA GLN A 109 -6.41 -16.78 10.40
C GLN A 109 -6.46 -15.26 10.16
N LYS A 110 -5.90 -14.47 11.06
CA LYS A 110 -5.83 -13.00 10.94
C LYS A 110 -4.46 -12.49 11.40
N TYR A 111 -3.95 -11.54 10.65
CA TYR A 111 -2.72 -10.84 10.98
C TYR A 111 -3.05 -9.43 11.47
N THR A 112 -2.32 -8.95 12.44
CA THR A 112 -2.42 -7.57 12.91
C THR A 112 -1.10 -6.85 12.63
N PRO A 113 -1.15 -5.59 12.19
CA PRO A 113 0.05 -4.78 12.02
C PRO A 113 0.92 -4.80 13.26
N SER A 114 2.24 -4.85 13.10
CA SER A 114 3.14 -4.86 14.22
C SER A 114 3.02 -3.55 15.03
N ARG A 115 3.21 -3.64 16.36
CA ARG A 115 3.25 -2.43 17.20
C ARG A 115 4.30 -1.43 16.74
N ARG A 116 5.38 -1.93 16.16
CA ARG A 116 6.48 -1.10 15.63
C ARG A 116 6.04 -0.29 14.44
N ALA A 117 5.38 -0.88 13.45
CA ALA A 117 4.87 -0.16 12.29
C ALA A 117 3.86 0.92 12.67
N ASN A 118 2.94 0.61 13.59
CA ASN A 118 2.00 1.60 14.11
C ASN A 118 2.70 2.75 14.86
N MET A 119 3.80 2.46 15.54
CA MET A 119 4.62 3.48 16.20
C MET A 119 5.28 4.41 15.17
N LEU A 120 5.85 3.84 14.10
CA LEU A 120 6.48 4.60 13.02
C LEU A 120 5.44 5.43 12.24
N ALA A 121 4.28 4.87 11.96
CA ALA A 121 3.18 5.53 11.28
C ALA A 121 2.67 6.79 12.01
N ARG A 122 2.75 6.84 13.33
CA ARG A 122 2.39 8.03 14.12
C ARG A 122 3.28 9.25 13.86
N ARG A 123 4.42 9.07 13.23
CA ARG A 123 5.34 10.14 12.83
C ARG A 123 5.05 10.67 11.43
N VAL A 124 4.07 10.09 10.74
CA VAL A 124 3.75 10.39 9.35
C VAL A 124 2.36 11.00 9.27
N ASP A 125 2.27 12.21 8.73
CA ASP A 125 1.01 12.81 8.29
C ASP A 125 0.85 12.54 6.79
N ALA A 126 0.10 11.48 6.48
CA ALA A 126 -0.11 11.01 5.13
C ALA A 126 -1.45 11.53 4.59
N LYS A 127 -1.42 12.27 3.47
CA LYS A 127 -2.62 12.73 2.76
C LYS A 127 -2.62 12.20 1.32
N ASN A 128 -3.40 11.16 1.06
CA ASN A 128 -3.45 10.48 -0.24
C ASN A 128 -2.05 10.09 -0.73
N ALA A 129 -1.27 9.45 0.14
CA ALA A 129 0.07 8.98 -0.20
C ALA A 129 -0.03 7.76 -1.11
N CYS A 130 0.81 7.72 -2.16
CA CYS A 130 0.98 6.50 -2.95
C CYS A 130 1.68 5.43 -2.10
N SER A 131 1.29 4.16 -2.24
CA SER A 131 1.85 3.03 -1.49
C SER A 131 3.37 2.97 -1.59
N ALA A 132 3.94 3.12 -2.79
CA ALA A 132 5.38 3.12 -3.00
C ALA A 132 6.11 4.26 -2.26
N CYS A 133 5.52 5.47 -2.18
CA CYS A 133 6.09 6.57 -1.41
C CYS A 133 6.01 6.30 0.09
N TYR A 134 4.84 5.83 0.55
CA TYR A 134 4.60 5.54 1.96
C TYR A 134 5.48 4.38 2.44
N GLY A 135 5.56 3.29 1.67
CA GLY A 135 6.42 2.14 1.98
C GLY A 135 7.89 2.53 2.09
N SER A 136 8.42 3.29 1.12
CA SER A 136 9.79 3.81 1.19
C SER A 136 10.04 4.64 2.44
N LEU A 137 9.09 5.49 2.85
CA LEU A 137 9.19 6.29 4.08
C LEU A 137 9.20 5.43 5.33
N ILE A 138 8.26 4.51 5.45
CA ILE A 138 8.18 3.63 6.62
C ILE A 138 9.41 2.74 6.74
N PHE A 139 9.93 2.22 5.61
CA PHE A 139 11.19 1.48 5.60
C PHE A 139 12.37 2.33 6.07
N ALA A 140 12.48 3.57 5.61
CA ALA A 140 13.51 4.51 6.06
C ALA A 140 13.40 4.81 7.56
N LEU A 141 12.18 5.04 8.06
CA LEU A 141 11.93 5.25 9.50
C LEU A 141 12.29 4.02 10.32
N ASN A 142 11.99 2.81 9.82
CA ASN A 142 12.42 1.58 10.49
C ASN A 142 13.94 1.51 10.62
N ARG A 143 14.65 1.87 9.54
CA ARG A 143 16.12 1.90 9.57
C ARG A 143 16.68 2.93 10.54
N LEU A 144 16.10 4.13 10.58
CA LEU A 144 16.47 5.18 11.53
C LEU A 144 16.17 4.79 12.98
N ASP A 145 15.08 4.07 13.23
CA ASP A 145 14.75 3.52 14.54
C ASP A 145 15.80 2.51 15.02
N GLU A 146 16.27 1.62 14.12
CA GLU A 146 17.35 0.68 14.42
C GLU A 146 18.67 1.37 14.78
N LEU A 147 18.90 2.55 14.21
CA LEU A 147 20.07 3.37 14.49
C LEU A 147 19.90 4.29 15.71
N GLY A 148 18.69 4.38 16.28
CA GLY A 148 18.37 5.32 17.37
C GLY A 148 18.28 6.77 16.91
N GLU A 149 18.05 7.01 15.63
CA GLU A 149 18.10 8.33 14.96
C GLU A 149 16.72 8.76 14.40
N LEU A 150 15.64 8.24 14.96
CA LEU A 150 14.28 8.62 14.54
C LEU A 150 14.07 10.14 14.68
N PRO A 151 13.57 10.82 13.63
CA PRO A 151 13.24 12.23 13.70
C PRO A 151 12.13 12.47 14.72
N ARG A 152 12.16 13.62 15.39
CA ARG A 152 11.12 14.02 16.35
C ARG A 152 9.95 14.69 15.66
N GLU A 153 10.20 15.29 14.51
CA GLU A 153 9.24 16.03 13.70
C GLU A 153 8.27 15.08 12.99
N THR A 154 7.07 15.60 12.69
CA THR A 154 6.11 14.93 11.83
C THR A 154 6.55 15.07 10.38
N LEU A 155 6.49 13.97 9.64
CA LEU A 155 6.84 13.91 8.23
C LEU A 155 5.59 13.95 7.37
N HIS A 156 5.52 14.88 6.42
CA HIS A 156 4.38 15.07 5.54
C HIS A 156 4.61 14.35 4.21
N ILE A 157 3.62 13.55 3.76
CA ILE A 157 3.71 12.78 2.54
C ILE A 157 2.35 12.65 1.85
N GLY A 158 2.34 12.67 0.53
CA GLY A 158 1.17 12.33 -0.26
C GLY A 158 0.66 13.45 -1.16
N GLN A 159 -0.23 13.06 -2.07
CA GLN A 159 -0.75 13.95 -3.13
C GLN A 159 -1.62 15.08 -2.58
N GLY A 160 -2.22 14.91 -1.40
CA GLY A 160 -2.99 15.96 -0.74
C GLY A 160 -2.18 17.19 -0.32
N TYR A 161 -0.85 17.12 -0.46
CA TYR A 161 0.05 18.25 -0.22
C TYR A 161 0.52 18.98 -1.49
N GLN A 162 -0.01 18.62 -2.67
CA GLN A 162 0.36 19.31 -3.90
C GLN A 162 -0.09 20.78 -3.84
N GLY A 163 0.87 21.71 -4.02
CA GLY A 163 0.60 23.15 -3.97
C GLY A 163 0.39 23.72 -2.56
N VAL A 164 0.57 22.91 -1.52
CA VAL A 164 0.51 23.36 -0.12
C VAL A 164 1.91 23.81 0.30
N GLU A 165 2.00 25.04 0.81
CA GLU A 165 3.21 25.56 1.46
C GLU A 165 3.08 25.39 2.98
N GLY A 166 4.18 25.02 3.64
CA GLY A 166 4.19 24.82 5.09
C GLY A 166 5.58 24.66 5.68
N ASP A 167 5.66 24.89 6.98
CA ASP A 167 6.86 24.56 7.73
C ASP A 167 6.87 23.10 8.09
N GLY A 168 8.07 22.50 8.07
CA GLY A 168 8.27 21.11 8.42
C GLY A 168 8.94 20.32 7.32
N ILE A 169 8.86 18.99 7.44
CA ILE A 169 9.56 18.06 6.55
C ILE A 169 8.57 17.42 5.60
N GLY A 170 8.75 17.65 4.31
CA GLY A 170 7.99 17.02 3.23
C GLY A 170 8.80 15.90 2.56
N ILE A 171 8.16 14.76 2.32
CA ILE A 171 8.75 13.62 1.63
C ILE A 171 8.02 13.38 0.32
N GLY A 172 8.79 13.38 -0.76
CA GLY A 172 8.27 13.21 -2.10
C GLY A 172 7.93 14.52 -2.82
N ARG A 173 7.82 14.43 -4.14
CA ARG A 173 7.55 15.57 -5.04
C ARG A 173 6.25 16.32 -4.70
N CYS A 174 5.26 15.62 -4.17
CA CYS A 174 3.98 16.20 -3.81
C CYS A 174 4.07 17.21 -2.66
N CYS A 175 5.13 17.09 -1.84
CA CYS A 175 5.39 17.96 -0.69
C CYS A 175 6.42 19.06 -0.98
N ALA A 176 6.59 19.45 -2.25
CA ALA A 176 7.64 20.39 -2.68
C ALA A 176 7.53 21.81 -2.08
N GLY A 177 6.37 22.17 -1.52
CA GLY A 177 6.13 23.46 -0.86
C GLY A 177 6.54 23.52 0.62
N PHE A 178 7.00 22.40 1.20
CA PHE A 178 7.50 22.41 2.57
C PHE A 178 8.90 23.03 2.66
N SER A 179 9.17 23.70 3.77
CA SER A 179 10.45 24.42 4.01
C SER A 179 11.67 23.51 3.90
N ARG A 180 11.51 22.23 4.23
CA ARG A 180 12.51 21.18 4.08
C ARG A 180 11.89 20.00 3.33
N CYS A 181 12.29 19.73 2.09
CA CYS A 181 11.66 18.71 1.26
C CYS A 181 12.66 17.84 0.52
N LEU A 182 12.50 16.53 0.65
CA LEU A 182 13.14 15.54 -0.22
C LEU A 182 12.28 15.29 -1.45
N LYS A 183 12.78 15.62 -2.64
CA LYS A 183 12.10 15.41 -3.91
C LYS A 183 12.32 13.98 -4.43
N GLY A 184 11.28 13.36 -4.95
CA GLY A 184 11.30 12.03 -5.56
C GLY A 184 9.87 11.58 -5.89
N CYS A 185 9.70 10.61 -6.80
CA CYS A 185 8.37 10.08 -7.12
C CYS A 185 8.47 8.63 -7.64
N PRO A 186 8.54 7.64 -6.73
CA PRO A 186 8.78 7.73 -5.29
C PRO A 186 10.22 8.15 -4.95
N PRO A 187 10.49 8.75 -3.78
CA PRO A 187 11.82 8.86 -3.25
C PRO A 187 12.33 7.48 -2.79
N GLN A 188 13.60 7.18 -2.94
CA GLN A 188 14.17 5.93 -2.46
C GLN A 188 14.35 5.98 -0.94
N ALA A 189 14.16 4.84 -0.27
CA ALA A 189 14.30 4.74 1.18
C ALA A 189 15.70 5.19 1.66
N LYS A 190 16.76 4.85 0.92
CA LYS A 190 18.12 5.32 1.21
C LYS A 190 18.22 6.83 1.20
N ASP A 191 17.66 7.49 0.18
CA ASP A 191 17.70 8.94 0.06
C ASP A 191 16.95 9.62 1.20
N ILE A 192 15.86 8.99 1.68
CA ILE A 192 15.10 9.46 2.84
C ILE A 192 15.94 9.37 4.12
N VAL A 193 16.64 8.25 4.34
CA VAL A 193 17.57 8.09 5.48
C VAL A 193 18.63 9.17 5.46
N ASP A 194 19.35 9.30 4.33
CA ASP A 194 20.43 10.28 4.18
C ASP A 194 19.93 11.73 4.37
N PHE A 195 18.70 12.02 3.97
CA PHE A 195 18.08 13.34 4.11
C PHE A 195 17.67 13.64 5.56
N LEU A 196 17.15 12.67 6.29
CA LEU A 196 16.68 12.85 7.68
C LEU A 196 17.83 12.88 8.70
N GLN A 197 19.00 12.35 8.34
CA GLN A 197 20.23 12.38 9.16
C GLN A 197 20.97 13.73 9.09
N ARG A 198 20.60 14.62 8.17
CA ARG A 198 21.17 15.98 8.01
C ARG A 198 20.39 17.02 8.81
#